data_d23ed90a771f1afc4ee2924c2c8d1ec2
#
_entry.id   d23ed90a771f1afc4ee2924c2c8d1ec2
#
_cell.length_a   1.000
_cell.length_b   1.000
_cell.length_c   1.000
_cell.angle_alpha   90.00
_cell.angle_beta   90.00
_cell.angle_gamma   90.00
#
_symmetry.space_group_name_H-M   'P 1'
#
loop_
_entity.id
_entity.type
_entity.pdbx_description
1 polymer ?
#
loop_
_entity_poly.entity_id
_entity_poly.type
_entity_poly.pdbx_seq_one_letter_code
_entity_poly.pdbx_strand_id
1 'polypeptide(L)'
;MKKENDAQVDKRLEKLVEYSMRSGKIDGKLYEEYDVKRGLRDSSGKGVLTGLTEISDVVSFGYVDGEKVPIDGELYFQGVNVRDLVKGFSNRRFAFEEATYRLLIGKLPTKGQLEEFIELLGEFRSLPDTFVREVVMKAPS
;
A
#
# COMPACT_ATOMS: atom_id res chain seq x y z
N MET A 1 15.13 -3.76 30.93
CA MET A 1 15.12 -2.73 29.87
C MET A 1 15.03 -3.30 28.47
N LYS A 2 16.00 -4.10 27.91
CA LYS A 2 15.91 -4.60 26.52
C LYS A 2 14.68 -5.49 26.27
N LYS A 3 14.36 -6.43 27.15
CA LYS A 3 13.19 -7.32 27.05
C LYS A 3 11.82 -6.64 27.18
N GLU A 4 11.73 -5.56 27.95
CA GLU A 4 10.48 -4.78 28.07
C GLU A 4 10.22 -3.94 26.81
N ASN A 5 11.29 -3.43 26.20
CA ASN A 5 11.20 -2.71 24.93
C ASN A 5 10.75 -3.65 23.80
N ASP A 6 11.33 -4.85 23.73
CA ASP A 6 10.96 -5.87 22.75
C ASP A 6 9.46 -6.24 22.86
N ALA A 7 8.94 -6.45 24.07
CA ALA A 7 7.52 -6.76 24.30
C ALA A 7 6.56 -5.60 23.94
N GLN A 8 6.99 -4.35 24.06
CA GLN A 8 6.21 -3.19 23.66
C GLN A 8 6.20 -3.01 22.14
N VAL A 9 7.33 -3.28 21.48
CA VAL A 9 7.43 -3.30 20.01
C VAL A 9 6.51 -4.37 19.43
N ASP A 10 6.54 -5.59 19.98
CA ASP A 10 5.70 -6.69 19.54
C ASP A 10 4.20 -6.33 19.59
N LYS A 11 3.72 -5.72 20.67
CA LYS A 11 2.33 -5.26 20.80
C LYS A 11 1.93 -4.19 19.77
N ARG A 12 2.84 -3.27 19.46
CA ARG A 12 2.61 -2.23 18.44
C ARG A 12 2.54 -2.85 17.05
N LEU A 13 3.40 -3.83 16.77
CA LEU A 13 3.39 -4.59 15.53
C LEU A 13 2.11 -5.42 15.39
N GLU A 14 1.68 -6.14 16.42
CA GLU A 14 0.42 -6.91 16.42
C GLU A 14 -0.78 -6.01 16.11
N LYS A 15 -0.86 -4.82 16.68
CA LYS A 15 -1.93 -3.84 16.42
C LYS A 15 -1.94 -3.37 14.96
N LEU A 16 -0.76 -3.13 14.36
CA LEU A 16 -0.65 -2.78 12.94
C LEU A 16 -1.08 -3.93 12.03
N VAL A 17 -0.67 -5.16 12.36
CA VAL A 17 -1.09 -6.37 11.63
C VAL A 17 -2.61 -6.52 11.67
N GLU A 18 -3.24 -6.35 12.83
CA GLU A 18 -4.70 -6.41 12.96
C GLU A 18 -5.41 -5.36 12.07
N TYR A 19 -4.91 -4.12 12.07
CA TYR A 19 -5.46 -3.06 11.21
C TYR A 19 -5.29 -3.36 9.73
N SER A 20 -4.12 -3.83 9.32
CA SER A 20 -3.83 -4.21 7.94
C SER A 20 -4.71 -5.38 7.48
N MET A 21 -4.90 -6.40 8.31
CA MET A 21 -5.76 -7.54 7.99
C MET A 21 -7.23 -7.15 7.84
N ARG A 22 -7.71 -6.17 8.62
CA ARG A 22 -9.08 -5.65 8.47
C ARG A 22 -9.26 -4.85 7.18
N SER A 23 -8.28 -4.03 6.84
CA SER A 23 -8.29 -3.17 5.65
C SER A 23 -8.11 -3.96 4.34
N GLY A 24 -7.33 -5.03 4.36
CA GLY A 24 -7.03 -5.83 3.16
C GLY A 24 -8.04 -6.93 2.84
N LYS A 25 -9.15 -7.02 3.58
CA LYS A 25 -10.14 -8.08 3.37
C LYS A 25 -11.17 -7.67 2.32
N ILE A 26 -11.13 -8.33 1.17
CA ILE A 26 -12.11 -8.18 0.10
C ILE A 26 -13.30 -9.12 0.36
N ASP A 27 -14.54 -8.62 0.24
CA ASP A 27 -15.74 -9.45 0.36
C ASP A 27 -15.77 -10.47 -0.79
N GLY A 28 -15.91 -11.77 -0.43
CA GLY A 28 -15.99 -12.85 -1.41
C GLY A 28 -17.13 -12.70 -2.42
N LYS A 29 -18.21 -12.03 -2.07
CA LYS A 29 -19.34 -11.74 -2.96
C LYS A 29 -18.94 -10.88 -4.16
N LEU A 30 -17.95 -10.02 -4.01
CA LEU A 30 -17.46 -9.17 -5.11
C LEU A 30 -16.86 -10.01 -6.24
N TYR A 31 -16.29 -11.18 -5.95
CA TYR A 31 -15.77 -12.09 -6.98
C TYR A 31 -16.89 -12.67 -7.86
N GLU A 32 -18.08 -12.89 -7.29
CA GLU A 32 -19.27 -13.34 -8.03
C GLU A 32 -19.91 -12.16 -8.78
N GLU A 33 -20.07 -11.01 -8.12
CA GLU A 33 -20.66 -9.80 -8.68
C GLU A 33 -19.90 -9.29 -9.92
N TYR A 34 -18.56 -9.29 -9.86
CA TYR A 34 -17.71 -8.86 -10.96
C TYR A 34 -17.27 -9.99 -11.91
N ASP A 35 -17.82 -11.19 -11.74
CA ASP A 35 -17.51 -12.37 -12.58
C ASP A 35 -16.00 -12.59 -12.76
N VAL A 36 -15.26 -12.58 -11.65
CA VAL A 36 -13.79 -12.71 -11.65
C VAL A 36 -13.37 -14.09 -12.14
N LYS A 37 -12.59 -14.13 -13.21
CA LYS A 37 -12.14 -15.37 -13.86
C LYS A 37 -10.76 -15.80 -13.36
N ARG A 38 -10.46 -17.09 -13.49
CA ARG A 38 -9.14 -17.65 -13.16
C ARG A 38 -8.09 -17.49 -14.26
N GLY A 39 -8.53 -17.28 -15.50
CA GLY A 39 -7.67 -17.09 -16.68
C GLY A 39 -7.51 -15.61 -17.03
N LEU A 40 -6.53 -15.30 -17.89
CA LEU A 40 -6.24 -13.93 -18.34
C LEU A 40 -7.07 -13.52 -19.56
N ARG A 41 -7.65 -14.48 -20.28
CA ARG A 41 -8.45 -14.23 -21.47
C ARG A 41 -9.62 -15.19 -21.55
N ASP A 42 -10.72 -14.72 -22.16
CA ASP A 42 -11.86 -15.56 -22.51
C ASP A 42 -11.62 -16.31 -23.83
N SER A 43 -12.61 -17.10 -24.26
CA SER A 43 -12.56 -17.86 -25.52
C SER A 43 -12.45 -17.01 -26.79
N SER A 44 -12.81 -15.71 -26.70
CA SER A 44 -12.69 -14.74 -27.80
C SER A 44 -11.32 -14.04 -27.83
N GLY A 45 -10.44 -14.32 -26.88
CA GLY A 45 -9.14 -13.68 -26.73
C GLY A 45 -9.19 -12.32 -26.01
N LYS A 46 -10.36 -11.88 -25.55
CA LYS A 46 -10.54 -10.66 -24.76
C LYS A 46 -9.99 -10.84 -23.35
N GLY A 47 -9.36 -9.81 -22.81
CA GLY A 47 -8.93 -9.79 -21.40
C GLY A 47 -10.10 -9.94 -20.44
N VAL A 48 -9.92 -10.72 -19.38
CA VAL A 48 -10.92 -10.95 -18.33
C VAL A 48 -10.43 -10.42 -17.00
N LEU A 49 -11.39 -10.15 -16.10
CA LEU A 49 -11.09 -9.76 -14.73
C LEU A 49 -10.63 -11.00 -13.95
N THR A 50 -9.37 -11.01 -13.46
CA THR A 50 -8.75 -12.15 -12.79
C THR A 50 -8.51 -11.96 -11.30
N GLY A 51 -8.76 -10.77 -10.78
CA GLY A 51 -8.60 -10.44 -9.37
C GLY A 51 -9.22 -9.10 -9.02
N LEU A 52 -9.36 -8.86 -7.73
CA LEU A 52 -9.83 -7.59 -7.18
C LEU A 52 -8.75 -7.02 -6.27
N THR A 53 -8.61 -5.71 -6.28
CA THR A 53 -7.79 -4.94 -5.35
C THR A 53 -8.49 -3.66 -4.96
N GLU A 54 -8.41 -3.29 -3.69
CA GLU A 54 -8.84 -1.98 -3.19
C GLU A 54 -7.66 -1.03 -2.93
N ILE A 55 -6.43 -1.52 -3.15
CA ILE A 55 -5.20 -0.79 -2.82
C ILE A 55 -4.95 0.32 -3.84
N SER A 56 -5.09 0.02 -5.14
CA SER A 56 -4.85 1.00 -6.19
C SER A 56 -5.77 0.77 -7.39
N ASP A 57 -6.05 1.85 -8.10
CA ASP A 57 -6.77 1.85 -9.36
C ASP A 57 -6.04 2.73 -10.38
N VAL A 58 -5.92 2.23 -11.62
CA VAL A 58 -5.32 2.95 -12.74
C VAL A 58 -6.40 3.14 -13.80
N VAL A 59 -6.84 4.38 -13.98
CA VAL A 59 -7.88 4.76 -14.93
C VAL A 59 -7.22 5.39 -16.14
N SER A 60 -7.41 4.80 -17.34
CA SER A 60 -6.86 5.28 -18.61
C SER A 60 -7.91 5.51 -19.69
N PHE A 61 -9.18 5.33 -19.36
CA PHE A 61 -10.29 5.54 -20.27
C PHE A 61 -11.54 5.99 -19.53
N GLY A 62 -12.40 6.71 -20.22
CA GLY A 62 -13.75 7.09 -19.79
C GLY A 62 -14.78 6.62 -20.80
N TYR A 63 -16.03 7.04 -20.61
CA TYR A 63 -17.13 6.79 -21.52
C TYR A 63 -17.77 8.10 -21.93
N VAL A 64 -17.94 8.32 -23.23
CA VAL A 64 -18.69 9.46 -23.81
C VAL A 64 -19.76 8.85 -24.71
N ASP A 65 -21.02 9.17 -24.45
CA ASP A 65 -22.18 8.61 -25.16
C ASP A 65 -22.21 7.07 -25.26
N GLY A 66 -21.69 6.40 -24.21
CA GLY A 66 -21.58 4.95 -24.12
C GLY A 66 -20.39 4.33 -24.84
N GLU A 67 -19.59 5.12 -25.53
CA GLU A 67 -18.35 4.68 -26.18
C GLU A 67 -17.13 4.91 -25.28
N LYS A 68 -16.22 3.93 -25.29
CA LYS A 68 -14.97 3.98 -24.53
C LYS A 68 -13.99 4.94 -25.20
N VAL A 69 -13.58 5.99 -24.50
CA VAL A 69 -12.61 6.97 -24.98
C VAL A 69 -11.37 7.01 -24.10
N PRO A 70 -10.17 7.20 -24.64
CA PRO A 70 -8.97 7.39 -23.83
C PRO A 70 -9.03 8.71 -23.08
N ILE A 71 -8.54 8.70 -21.84
CA ILE A 71 -8.34 9.90 -21.01
C ILE A 71 -6.90 9.94 -20.53
N ASP A 72 -6.48 11.08 -19.99
CA ASP A 72 -5.20 11.17 -19.27
C ASP A 72 -5.20 10.15 -18.13
N GLY A 73 -4.09 9.39 -18.03
CA GLY A 73 -3.96 8.34 -17.02
C GLY A 73 -4.05 8.91 -15.61
N GLU A 74 -4.87 8.29 -14.79
CA GLU A 74 -5.03 8.62 -13.38
C GLU A 74 -4.68 7.43 -12.50
N LEU A 75 -4.01 7.69 -11.39
CA LEU A 75 -3.69 6.69 -10.37
C LEU A 75 -4.35 7.09 -9.06
N TYR A 76 -5.04 6.12 -8.48
CA TYR A 76 -5.69 6.26 -7.18
C TYR A 76 -5.08 5.27 -6.18
N PHE A 77 -4.80 5.73 -4.97
CA PHE A 77 -4.45 4.88 -3.83
C PHE A 77 -5.59 4.90 -2.82
N GLN A 78 -6.22 3.75 -2.59
CA GLN A 78 -7.37 3.61 -1.68
C GLN A 78 -8.46 4.68 -1.97
N GLY A 79 -8.77 4.90 -3.26
CA GLY A 79 -9.78 5.87 -3.70
C GLY A 79 -9.36 7.34 -3.68
N VAL A 80 -8.12 7.68 -3.35
CA VAL A 80 -7.60 9.07 -3.41
C VAL A 80 -6.63 9.22 -4.56
N ASN A 81 -6.85 10.24 -5.41
CA ASN A 81 -5.97 10.55 -6.52
C ASN A 81 -4.55 10.85 -6.03
N VAL A 82 -3.56 10.23 -6.64
CA VAL A 82 -2.15 10.37 -6.23
C VAL A 82 -1.65 11.81 -6.34
N ARG A 83 -2.17 12.60 -7.29
CA ARG A 83 -1.83 14.03 -7.43
C ARG A 83 -2.27 14.84 -6.22
N ASP A 84 -3.43 14.50 -5.62
CA ASP A 84 -3.92 15.17 -4.43
C ASP A 84 -3.16 14.72 -3.18
N LEU A 85 -2.77 13.44 -3.11
CA LEU A 85 -1.86 12.97 -2.06
C LEU A 85 -0.53 13.72 -2.10
N VAL A 86 0.09 13.84 -3.29
CA VAL A 86 1.36 14.58 -3.45
C VAL A 86 1.23 16.04 -3.07
N LYS A 87 0.14 16.72 -3.46
CA LYS A 87 -0.13 18.10 -3.02
C LYS A 87 -0.26 18.20 -1.50
N GLY A 88 -0.97 17.25 -0.88
CA GLY A 88 -1.14 17.19 0.57
C GLY A 88 0.16 16.90 1.33
N PHE A 89 1.10 16.23 0.69
CA PHE A 89 2.42 15.90 1.26
C PHE A 89 3.48 16.97 1.00
N SER A 90 3.24 17.92 0.10
CA SER A 90 4.18 19.01 -0.17
C SER A 90 4.51 19.74 1.13
N ASN A 91 5.81 19.87 1.43
CA ASN A 91 6.35 20.41 2.68
C ASN A 91 6.22 19.52 3.94
N ARG A 92 5.86 18.24 3.80
CA ARG A 92 5.86 17.28 4.92
C ARG A 92 7.12 16.39 4.87
N ARG A 93 7.77 16.25 6.02
CA ARG A 93 9.02 15.47 6.13
C ARG A 93 8.80 13.96 5.96
N PHE A 94 7.66 13.45 6.39
CA PHE A 94 7.35 12.02 6.48
C PHE A 94 6.24 11.60 5.50
N ALA A 95 6.25 12.20 4.30
CA ALA A 95 5.28 11.93 3.26
C ALA A 95 5.27 10.45 2.80
N PHE A 96 6.46 9.82 2.75
CA PHE A 96 6.60 8.41 2.40
C PHE A 96 5.95 7.50 3.45
N GLU A 97 6.21 7.74 4.72
CA GLU A 97 5.63 6.99 5.83
C GLU A 97 4.10 7.19 5.89
N GLU A 98 3.61 8.39 5.62
CA GLU A 98 2.17 8.69 5.56
C GLU A 98 1.48 7.94 4.41
N ALA A 99 2.10 7.90 3.23
CA ALA A 99 1.62 7.13 2.08
C ALA A 99 1.66 5.61 2.35
N THR A 100 2.74 5.14 2.96
CA THR A 100 2.90 3.73 3.35
C THR A 100 1.82 3.31 4.34
N TYR A 101 1.59 4.12 5.37
CA TYR A 101 0.52 3.87 6.35
C TYR A 101 -0.84 3.77 5.65
N ARG A 102 -1.14 4.71 4.72
CA ARG A 102 -2.39 4.67 3.97
C ARG A 102 -2.55 3.38 3.18
N LEU A 103 -1.53 2.94 2.45
CA LEU A 103 -1.59 1.72 1.66
C LEU A 103 -1.77 0.45 2.50
N LEU A 104 -1.22 0.41 3.72
CA LEU A 104 -1.34 -0.73 4.64
C LEU A 104 -2.67 -0.73 5.40
N ILE A 105 -3.14 0.44 5.82
CA ILE A 105 -4.26 0.58 6.77
C ILE A 105 -5.56 1.06 6.09
N GLY A 106 -5.49 1.55 4.85
CA GLY A 106 -6.65 1.99 4.07
C GLY A 106 -7.10 3.43 4.35
N LYS A 107 -6.45 4.16 5.24
CA LYS A 107 -6.78 5.55 5.61
C LYS A 107 -5.54 6.36 5.96
N LEU A 108 -5.63 7.68 5.83
CA LEU A 108 -4.56 8.56 6.29
C LEU A 108 -4.43 8.49 7.81
N PRO A 109 -3.20 8.52 8.35
CA PRO A 109 -2.97 8.53 9.78
C PRO A 109 -3.36 9.88 10.39
N THR A 110 -3.82 9.87 11.63
CA THR A 110 -3.78 11.06 12.48
C THR A 110 -2.32 11.39 12.82
N LYS A 111 -2.05 12.60 13.34
CA LYS A 111 -0.70 13.00 13.72
C LYS A 111 -0.06 12.00 14.70
N GLY A 112 -0.79 11.60 15.75
CA GLY A 112 -0.28 10.63 16.71
C GLY A 112 -0.02 9.23 16.13
N GLN A 113 -0.89 8.77 15.20
CA GLN A 113 -0.69 7.50 14.51
C GLN A 113 0.54 7.53 13.58
N LEU A 114 0.79 8.67 12.94
CA LEU A 114 1.98 8.83 12.10
C LEU A 114 3.25 8.83 12.94
N GLU A 115 3.26 9.55 14.06
CA GLU A 115 4.38 9.60 14.99
C GLU A 115 4.71 8.19 15.54
N GLU A 116 3.70 7.46 16.01
CA GLU A 116 3.84 6.07 16.47
C GLU A 116 4.38 5.14 15.36
N PHE A 117 3.92 5.30 14.13
CA PHE A 117 4.37 4.51 12.99
C PHE A 117 5.82 4.81 12.61
N ILE A 118 6.23 6.09 12.60
CA ILE A 118 7.61 6.50 12.33
C ILE A 118 8.58 5.96 13.39
N GLU A 119 8.21 6.01 14.67
CA GLU A 119 9.00 5.44 15.75
C GLU A 119 9.17 3.94 15.55
N LEU A 120 8.07 3.22 15.30
CA LEU A 120 8.11 1.77 15.05
C LEU A 120 9.04 1.42 13.89
N LEU A 121 8.91 2.11 12.74
CA LEU A 121 9.82 1.90 11.61
C LEU A 121 11.27 2.20 11.99
N GLY A 122 11.51 3.21 12.85
CA GLY A 122 12.83 3.57 13.34
C GLY A 122 13.49 2.43 14.12
N GLU A 123 12.74 1.69 14.93
CA GLU A 123 13.24 0.56 15.70
C GLU A 123 13.76 -0.59 14.84
N PHE A 124 13.17 -0.78 13.64
CA PHE A 124 13.59 -1.81 12.68
C PHE A 124 14.67 -1.35 11.68
N ARG A 125 15.14 -0.10 11.75
CA ARG A 125 16.17 0.41 10.83
C ARG A 125 17.60 0.01 11.21
N SER A 126 17.81 -0.55 12.40
CA SER A 126 19.13 -1.00 12.84
C SER A 126 19.63 -2.15 11.96
N LEU A 127 20.82 -1.96 11.38
CA LEU A 127 21.47 -3.01 10.60
C LEU A 127 22.35 -3.87 11.50
N PRO A 128 22.58 -5.16 11.17
CA PRO A 128 23.56 -5.98 11.86
C PRO A 128 24.95 -5.34 11.85
N ASP A 129 25.71 -5.47 12.94
CA ASP A 129 27.05 -4.90 13.07
C ASP A 129 28.02 -5.30 11.95
N THR A 130 27.81 -6.47 11.36
CA THR A 130 28.62 -7.00 10.26
C THR A 130 28.15 -6.53 8.88
N PHE A 131 26.98 -5.87 8.76
CA PHE A 131 26.35 -5.54 7.47
C PHE A 131 27.25 -4.72 6.56
N VAL A 132 27.91 -3.67 7.10
CA VAL A 132 28.81 -2.82 6.32
C VAL A 132 29.97 -3.65 5.76
N ARG A 133 30.60 -4.49 6.57
CA ARG A 133 31.74 -5.30 6.16
C ARG A 133 31.35 -6.42 5.20
N GLU A 134 30.23 -7.09 5.43
CA GLU A 134 29.87 -8.31 4.69
C GLU A 134 29.03 -8.05 3.44
N VAL A 135 28.29 -6.95 3.41
CA VAL A 135 27.43 -6.60 2.29
C VAL A 135 28.00 -5.41 1.52
N VAL A 136 28.16 -4.26 2.18
CA VAL A 136 28.55 -3.01 1.49
C VAL A 136 29.98 -3.09 0.94
N MET A 137 30.95 -3.55 1.74
CA MET A 137 32.37 -3.63 1.31
C MET A 137 32.65 -4.78 0.31
N LYS A 138 31.79 -5.77 0.22
CA LYS A 138 31.91 -6.88 -0.75
C LYS A 138 31.08 -6.70 -2.01
N ALA A 139 30.26 -5.65 -2.09
CA ALA A 139 29.50 -5.35 -3.28
C ALA A 139 30.45 -5.03 -4.44
N PRO A 140 30.25 -5.60 -5.64
CA PRO A 140 31.04 -5.25 -6.81
C PRO A 140 30.82 -3.78 -7.17
N SER A 141 31.91 -3.12 -7.54
CA SER A 141 31.91 -1.72 -7.98
C SER A 141 31.40 -1.58 -9.43
#